data_4c297dbb483f10803f2d04cd16ffcd74
#
_entry.id   4c297dbb483f10803f2d04cd16ffcd74
#
_cell.length_a   1.000
_cell.length_b   1.000
_cell.length_c   1.000
_cell.angle_alpha   90.00
_cell.angle_beta   90.00
_cell.angle_gamma   90.00
#
_symmetry.space_group_name_H-M   'P 1'
#
loop_
_entity.id
_entity.type
_entity.pdbx_description
1 polymer ?
#
loop_
_entity_poly.entity_id
_entity_poly.type
_entity_poly.pdbx_seq_one_letter_code
_entity_poly.pdbx_strand_id
1 'polypeptide(L)'
;APGMMYKIEKGKLVPVRHEPSEDTVQRILELFRDEPEEFLQRVEMWARLLEYPSPRFRRVALDIEVATPVPTRVPDPQEAAYQVICATLLGSDGKKRILLLKREGVREGIEKLPSDVNVEYCDSEEKLILKIFEAFWDYPFVLTFNGDDFDLRYLYHRALNHFGLKK
;
A
#
# COMPACT_ATOMS: atom_id res chain seq x y z
N ALA A 1 -10.99 -12.95 -23.69
CA ALA A 1 -11.53 -14.10 -22.96
C ALA A 1 -10.87 -14.14 -21.56
N PRO A 2 -11.53 -14.66 -20.52
CA PRO A 2 -10.89 -14.88 -19.22
C PRO A 2 -9.62 -15.74 -19.40
N GLY A 3 -8.52 -15.33 -18.75
CA GLY A 3 -7.24 -16.02 -18.86
C GLY A 3 -6.35 -15.65 -20.03
N MET A 4 -6.73 -14.70 -20.88
CA MET A 4 -5.83 -14.14 -21.88
C MET A 4 -5.00 -13.00 -21.28
N MET A 5 -3.69 -13.11 -21.43
CA MET A 5 -2.75 -12.05 -21.06
C MET A 5 -2.35 -11.22 -22.27
N TYR A 6 -2.03 -9.96 -22.03
CA TYR A 6 -1.63 -9.01 -23.07
C TYR A 6 -0.38 -8.28 -22.63
N LYS A 7 0.53 -8.04 -23.58
CA LYS A 7 1.65 -7.10 -23.41
C LYS A 7 1.39 -5.85 -24.26
N ILE A 8 1.97 -4.75 -23.85
CA ILE A 8 1.92 -3.52 -24.65
C ILE A 8 3.16 -3.50 -25.55
N GLU A 9 2.95 -3.56 -26.85
CA GLU A 9 4.00 -3.37 -27.84
C GLU A 9 3.63 -2.19 -28.75
N LYS A 10 4.50 -1.19 -28.81
CA LYS A 10 4.30 0.02 -29.64
C LYS A 10 2.92 0.66 -29.43
N GLY A 11 2.44 0.71 -28.17
CA GLY A 11 1.13 1.28 -27.80
C GLY A 11 -0.08 0.41 -28.13
N LYS A 12 0.11 -0.84 -28.55
CA LYS A 12 -0.97 -1.78 -28.84
C LYS A 12 -0.94 -2.96 -27.85
N LEU A 13 -2.14 -3.44 -27.49
CA LEU A 13 -2.28 -4.68 -26.70
C LEU A 13 -2.08 -5.88 -27.65
N VAL A 14 -1.04 -6.64 -27.37
CA VAL A 14 -0.72 -7.89 -28.10
C VAL A 14 -0.96 -9.07 -27.17
N PRO A 15 -1.78 -10.07 -27.57
CA PRO A 15 -2.01 -11.24 -26.73
C PRO A 15 -0.71 -12.04 -26.54
N VAL A 16 -0.48 -12.48 -25.30
CA VAL A 16 0.64 -13.34 -24.95
C VAL A 16 0.09 -14.67 -24.50
N ARG A 17 0.58 -15.73 -25.11
CA ARG A 17 0.28 -17.09 -24.68
C ARG A 17 1.44 -17.58 -23.82
N HIS A 18 1.16 -17.88 -22.58
CA HIS A 18 2.10 -18.50 -21.66
C HIS A 18 1.62 -19.93 -21.37
N GLU A 19 2.49 -20.90 -21.57
CA GLU A 19 2.24 -22.26 -21.15
C GLU A 19 2.99 -22.48 -19.82
N PRO A 20 2.29 -22.88 -18.75
CA PRO A 20 2.93 -23.12 -17.46
C PRO A 20 3.86 -24.33 -17.55
N SER A 21 4.89 -24.35 -16.70
CA SER A 21 5.75 -25.52 -16.58
C SER A 21 4.98 -26.73 -16.02
N GLU A 22 5.36 -27.93 -16.43
CA GLU A 22 4.75 -29.16 -15.91
C GLU A 22 4.88 -29.25 -14.37
N ASP A 23 6.00 -28.80 -13.81
CA ASP A 23 6.24 -28.75 -12.36
C ASP A 23 5.24 -27.84 -11.66
N THR A 24 4.93 -26.66 -12.20
CA THR A 24 3.94 -25.74 -11.66
C THR A 24 2.54 -26.34 -11.69
N VAL A 25 2.16 -26.96 -12.81
CA VAL A 25 0.84 -27.62 -12.95
C VAL A 25 0.72 -28.76 -11.93
N GLN A 26 1.74 -29.61 -11.82
CA GLN A 26 1.72 -30.74 -10.88
C GLN A 26 1.60 -30.28 -9.42
N ARG A 27 2.39 -29.28 -9.01
CA ARG A 27 2.32 -28.71 -7.64
C ARG A 27 0.95 -28.13 -7.33
N ILE A 28 0.33 -27.46 -8.26
CA ILE A 28 -1.00 -26.88 -8.08
C ILE A 28 -2.05 -27.98 -7.99
N LEU A 29 -2.01 -28.98 -8.88
CA LEU A 29 -2.91 -30.11 -8.84
C LEU A 29 -2.75 -30.92 -7.54
N GLU A 30 -1.54 -31.06 -7.02
CA GLU A 30 -1.29 -31.75 -5.75
C GLU A 30 -1.87 -30.98 -4.55
N LEU A 31 -1.78 -29.66 -4.55
CA LEU A 31 -2.38 -28.83 -3.51
C LEU A 31 -3.90 -28.92 -3.47
N PHE A 32 -4.53 -29.12 -4.61
CA PHE A 32 -6.00 -29.18 -4.77
C PHE A 32 -6.51 -30.58 -5.10
N ARG A 33 -5.72 -31.65 -4.84
CA ARG A 33 -6.04 -33.02 -5.22
C ARG A 33 -7.36 -33.56 -4.68
N ASP A 34 -7.84 -33.00 -3.57
CA ASP A 34 -9.09 -33.42 -2.91
C ASP A 34 -10.32 -32.65 -3.43
N GLU A 35 -10.11 -31.75 -4.40
CA GLU A 35 -11.18 -30.97 -5.02
C GLU A 35 -11.85 -31.69 -6.21
N PRO A 36 -13.10 -31.35 -6.55
CA PRO A 36 -13.79 -31.92 -7.71
C PRO A 36 -13.04 -31.67 -9.02
N GLU A 37 -13.18 -32.62 -9.98
CA GLU A 37 -12.48 -32.54 -11.28
C GLU A 37 -12.80 -31.25 -12.06
N GLU A 38 -14.03 -30.75 -11.99
CA GLU A 38 -14.40 -29.47 -12.59
C GLU A 38 -13.60 -28.29 -12.02
N PHE A 39 -13.24 -28.36 -10.75
CA PHE A 39 -12.39 -27.34 -10.09
C PHE A 39 -10.95 -27.49 -10.55
N LEU A 40 -10.43 -28.69 -10.65
CA LEU A 40 -9.06 -28.97 -11.13
C LEU A 40 -8.83 -28.45 -12.55
N GLN A 41 -9.80 -28.56 -13.44
CA GLN A 41 -9.72 -28.01 -14.80
C GLN A 41 -9.58 -26.47 -14.78
N ARG A 42 -10.26 -25.79 -13.84
CA ARG A 42 -10.12 -24.34 -13.65
C ARG A 42 -8.76 -23.97 -13.06
N VAL A 43 -8.26 -24.80 -12.14
CA VAL A 43 -6.94 -24.60 -11.50
C VAL A 43 -5.83 -24.72 -12.54
N GLU A 44 -5.90 -25.65 -13.46
CA GLU A 44 -4.94 -25.78 -14.56
C GLU A 44 -4.93 -24.53 -15.45
N MET A 45 -6.08 -23.98 -15.73
CA MET A 45 -6.18 -22.71 -16.47
C MET A 45 -5.56 -21.53 -15.67
N TRP A 46 -5.70 -21.53 -14.34
CA TRP A 46 -5.12 -20.49 -13.46
C TRP A 46 -3.61 -20.65 -13.28
N ALA A 47 -3.06 -21.86 -13.39
CA ALA A 47 -1.63 -22.09 -13.33
C ALA A 47 -0.86 -21.20 -14.30
N ARG A 48 -1.41 -20.96 -15.48
CA ARG A 48 -0.85 -20.06 -16.49
C ARG A 48 -0.74 -18.62 -16.01
N LEU A 49 -1.71 -18.16 -15.21
CA LEU A 49 -1.73 -16.80 -14.65
C LEU A 49 -0.78 -16.68 -13.46
N LEU A 50 -0.72 -17.71 -12.62
CA LEU A 50 0.10 -17.71 -11.39
C LEU A 50 1.60 -17.79 -11.68
N GLU A 51 2.00 -18.48 -12.75
CA GLU A 51 3.41 -18.58 -13.14
C GLU A 51 3.93 -17.36 -13.90
N TYR A 52 3.02 -16.53 -14.44
CA TYR A 52 3.45 -15.33 -15.15
C TYR A 52 4.08 -14.31 -14.21
N PRO A 53 5.27 -13.79 -14.53
CA PRO A 53 5.93 -12.83 -13.66
C PRO A 53 5.08 -11.56 -13.52
N SER A 54 4.69 -11.24 -12.30
CA SER A 54 3.98 -9.99 -12.00
C SER A 54 4.85 -8.80 -12.39
N PRO A 55 4.30 -7.79 -13.08
CA PRO A 55 5.03 -6.56 -13.35
C PRO A 55 5.49 -5.92 -12.05
N ARG A 56 6.70 -5.34 -12.07
CA ARG A 56 7.25 -4.62 -10.92
C ARG A 56 6.56 -3.26 -10.81
N PHE A 57 5.41 -3.23 -10.19
CA PHE A 57 4.74 -1.97 -9.89
C PHE A 57 5.47 -1.21 -8.78
N ARG A 58 5.60 0.11 -8.97
CA ARG A 58 6.02 0.99 -7.88
C ARG A 58 4.88 1.04 -6.85
N ARG A 59 5.20 0.72 -5.61
CA ARG A 59 4.26 0.69 -4.49
C ARG A 59 4.89 1.28 -3.25
N VAL A 60 4.08 1.83 -2.36
CA VAL A 60 4.51 2.33 -1.06
C VAL A 60 3.63 1.73 0.03
N ALA A 61 4.24 1.23 1.08
CA ALA A 61 3.53 0.91 2.30
C ALA A 61 3.41 2.19 3.14
N LEU A 62 2.22 2.45 3.65
CA LEU A 62 1.90 3.59 4.50
C LEU A 62 1.32 3.10 5.81
N ASP A 63 1.71 3.75 6.89
CA ASP A 63 1.12 3.62 8.21
C ASP A 63 1.10 5.00 8.87
N ILE A 64 0.05 5.34 9.62
CA ILE A 64 -0.09 6.64 10.30
C ILE A 64 -0.32 6.48 11.80
N GLU A 65 0.17 7.46 12.56
CA GLU A 65 -0.09 7.58 13.99
C GLU A 65 -0.84 8.87 14.27
N VAL A 66 -1.86 8.78 15.12
CA VAL A 66 -2.70 9.91 15.50
C VAL A 66 -2.60 10.21 17.00
N ALA A 67 -2.71 11.49 17.37
CA ALA A 67 -2.61 11.95 18.76
C ALA A 67 -3.90 11.68 19.53
N THR A 68 -4.23 10.41 19.82
CA THR A 68 -5.42 10.08 20.60
C THR A 68 -5.23 10.34 22.10
N PRO A 69 -6.17 10.99 22.79
CA PRO A 69 -6.11 11.16 24.24
C PRO A 69 -6.43 9.88 25.01
N VAL A 70 -7.05 8.89 24.36
CA VAL A 70 -7.42 7.61 24.95
C VAL A 70 -6.71 6.48 24.21
N PRO A 71 -5.59 5.95 24.75
CA PRO A 71 -4.75 4.96 24.05
C PRO A 71 -5.47 3.65 23.67
N THR A 72 -6.56 3.32 24.37
CA THR A 72 -7.29 2.07 24.16
C THR A 72 -8.44 2.19 23.15
N ARG A 73 -8.68 3.39 22.60
CA ARG A 73 -9.78 3.64 21.67
C ARG A 73 -9.24 4.08 20.32
N VAL A 74 -9.60 3.33 19.29
CA VAL A 74 -9.33 3.75 17.90
C VAL A 74 -10.24 4.94 17.57
N PRO A 75 -9.68 6.08 17.11
CA PRO A 75 -10.46 7.23 16.71
C PRO A 75 -11.38 6.93 15.52
N ASP A 76 -12.52 7.62 15.46
CA ASP A 76 -13.41 7.52 14.31
C ASP A 76 -12.75 8.15 13.08
N PRO A 77 -12.51 7.38 11.99
CA PRO A 77 -11.86 7.91 10.80
C PRO A 77 -12.74 8.88 10.00
N GLN A 78 -14.06 8.93 10.23
CA GLN A 78 -14.94 9.91 9.59
C GLN A 78 -14.86 11.28 10.27
N GLU A 79 -14.85 11.30 11.60
CA GLU A 79 -14.65 12.53 12.34
C GLU A 79 -13.24 13.06 12.16
N ALA A 80 -12.25 12.16 12.14
CA ALA A 80 -10.82 12.45 12.06
C ALA A 80 -10.41 13.61 13.01
N ALA A 81 -10.89 13.52 14.26
CA ALA A 81 -10.85 14.65 15.23
C ALA A 81 -9.41 14.98 15.69
N TYR A 82 -8.50 14.01 15.68
CA TYR A 82 -7.16 14.16 16.25
C TYR A 82 -6.10 14.36 15.18
N GLN A 83 -4.99 15.01 15.57
CA GLN A 83 -3.89 15.29 14.66
C GLN A 83 -3.16 14.02 14.24
N VAL A 84 -2.80 13.93 12.95
CA VAL A 84 -1.81 12.98 12.47
C VAL A 84 -0.44 13.48 12.91
N ILE A 85 0.27 12.67 13.70
CA ILE A 85 1.55 13.07 14.31
C ILE A 85 2.75 12.39 13.71
N CYS A 86 2.54 11.25 13.07
CA CYS A 86 3.57 10.50 12.37
C CYS A 86 2.97 9.82 11.15
N ALA A 87 3.79 9.67 10.10
CA ALA A 87 3.52 8.77 9.01
C ALA A 87 4.81 8.08 8.58
N THR A 88 4.74 6.78 8.33
CA THR A 88 5.84 5.98 7.80
C THR A 88 5.54 5.57 6.36
N LEU A 89 6.54 5.70 5.50
CA LEU A 89 6.46 5.40 4.08
C LEU A 89 7.62 4.50 3.67
N LEU A 90 7.31 3.30 3.18
CA LEU A 90 8.29 2.35 2.68
C LEU A 90 8.05 2.05 1.21
N GLY A 91 8.85 2.64 0.35
CA GLY A 91 8.77 2.49 -1.10
C GLY A 91 9.39 1.18 -1.60
N SER A 92 8.82 0.63 -2.66
CA SER A 92 9.37 -0.54 -3.37
C SER A 92 10.72 -0.25 -4.05
N ASP A 93 11.11 1.00 -4.15
CA ASP A 93 12.42 1.48 -4.60
C ASP A 93 13.47 1.55 -3.48
N GLY A 94 13.10 1.08 -2.27
CA GLY A 94 13.96 1.06 -1.09
C GLY A 94 13.96 2.35 -0.27
N LYS A 95 13.25 3.39 -0.70
CA LYS A 95 13.14 4.63 0.08
C LYS A 95 12.32 4.39 1.34
N LYS A 96 12.88 4.79 2.49
CA LYS A 96 12.25 4.72 3.80
C LYS A 96 12.13 6.13 4.35
N ARG A 97 10.91 6.59 4.60
CA ARG A 97 10.65 7.94 5.11
C ARG A 97 9.78 7.87 6.35
N ILE A 98 10.12 8.71 7.32
CA ILE A 98 9.29 8.98 8.50
C ILE A 98 8.99 10.48 8.50
N LEU A 99 7.72 10.83 8.46
CA LEU A 99 7.24 12.20 8.57
C LEU A 99 6.75 12.40 10.00
N LEU A 100 7.28 13.39 10.69
CA LEU A 100 6.95 13.69 12.09
C LEU A 100 6.42 15.11 12.22
N LEU A 101 5.31 15.27 12.93
CA LEU A 101 4.80 16.57 13.29
C LEU A 101 5.61 17.14 14.46
N LYS A 102 6.19 18.33 14.32
CA LYS A 102 6.80 19.06 15.44
C LYS A 102 5.73 19.44 16.46
N ARG A 103 5.95 19.10 17.71
CA ARG A 103 5.03 19.43 18.82
C ARG A 103 5.81 20.02 19.98
N GLU A 104 5.23 21.03 20.63
CA GLU A 104 5.80 21.62 21.82
C GLU A 104 5.95 20.58 22.96
N GLY A 105 7.06 20.64 23.67
CA GLY A 105 7.35 19.72 24.77
C GLY A 105 7.77 18.30 24.39
N VAL A 106 7.72 17.95 23.11
CA VAL A 106 8.23 16.67 22.62
C VAL A 106 9.66 16.87 22.14
N ARG A 107 10.60 16.20 22.80
CA ARG A 107 12.00 16.20 22.38
C ARG A 107 12.19 15.28 21.18
N GLU A 108 13.06 15.68 20.27
CA GLU A 108 13.51 14.77 19.20
C GLU A 108 14.17 13.56 19.85
N GLY A 109 13.68 12.36 19.47
CA GLY A 109 14.18 11.11 20.03
C GLY A 109 15.63 10.88 19.64
N ILE A 110 16.42 10.36 20.58
CA ILE A 110 17.85 10.06 20.38
C ILE A 110 18.03 8.60 19.89
N GLU A 111 16.95 7.88 19.60
CA GLU A 111 17.04 6.52 19.13
C GLU A 111 17.78 6.47 17.80
N LYS A 112 18.76 5.58 17.72
CA LYS A 112 19.52 5.36 16.48
C LYS A 112 18.64 4.63 15.49
N LEU A 113 18.01 5.38 14.62
CA LEU A 113 17.37 4.82 13.43
C LEU A 113 18.42 4.28 12.46
N PRO A 114 18.08 3.28 11.65
CA PRO A 114 18.94 2.84 10.54
C PRO A 114 19.33 4.03 9.65
N SER A 115 20.58 4.07 9.17
CA SER A 115 21.11 5.19 8.39
C SER A 115 20.42 5.41 7.03
N ASP A 116 19.65 4.43 6.58
CA ASP A 116 18.88 4.45 5.34
C ASP A 116 17.43 4.96 5.52
N VAL A 117 17.09 5.40 6.74
CA VAL A 117 15.77 6.00 7.04
C VAL A 117 15.89 7.53 7.02
N ASN A 118 15.10 8.15 6.15
CA ASN A 118 14.97 9.61 6.10
C ASN A 118 13.88 10.09 7.05
N VAL A 119 14.24 10.88 8.06
CA VAL A 119 13.29 11.50 8.99
C VAL A 119 13.08 12.95 8.62
N GLU A 120 11.84 13.32 8.39
CA GLU A 120 11.43 14.68 8.03
C GLU A 120 10.50 15.25 9.10
N TYR A 121 10.89 16.39 9.69
CA TYR A 121 10.06 17.11 10.65
C TYR A 121 9.20 18.14 9.94
N CYS A 122 7.88 18.06 10.14
CA CYS A 122 6.91 18.99 9.58
C CYS A 122 6.48 20.02 10.62
N ASP A 123 6.51 21.30 10.27
CA ASP A 123 6.14 22.40 11.17
C ASP A 123 4.62 22.49 11.39
N SER A 124 3.82 21.89 10.49
CA SER A 124 2.37 21.81 10.61
C SER A 124 1.85 20.47 10.13
N GLU A 125 0.69 20.06 10.65
CA GLU A 125 0.01 18.84 10.22
C GLU A 125 -0.40 18.90 8.75
N GLU A 126 -0.85 20.08 8.28
CA GLU A 126 -1.18 20.28 6.87
C GLU A 126 0.00 19.91 5.95
N LYS A 127 1.22 20.39 6.30
CA LYS A 127 2.44 20.02 5.55
C LYS A 127 2.74 18.53 5.61
N LEU A 128 2.50 17.88 6.75
CA LEU A 128 2.69 16.45 6.90
C LEU A 128 1.75 15.68 5.97
N ILE A 129 0.46 16.01 5.97
CA ILE A 129 -0.55 15.38 5.12
C ILE A 129 -0.27 15.65 3.64
N LEU A 130 0.11 16.86 3.27
CA LEU A 130 0.49 17.19 1.89
C LEU A 130 1.67 16.32 1.41
N LYS A 131 2.68 16.12 2.25
CA LYS A 131 3.84 15.26 1.92
C LYS A 131 3.45 13.79 1.76
N ILE A 132 2.45 13.31 2.49
CA ILE A 132 1.90 11.96 2.29
C ILE A 132 1.25 11.87 0.90
N PHE A 133 0.40 12.84 0.55
CA PHE A 133 -0.27 12.86 -0.76
C PHE A 133 0.72 13.05 -1.92
N GLU A 134 1.75 13.88 -1.74
CA GLU A 134 2.83 13.99 -2.73
C GLU A 134 3.53 12.65 -2.99
N ALA A 135 3.74 11.83 -1.95
CA ALA A 135 4.31 10.50 -2.13
C ALA A 135 3.41 9.57 -2.98
N PHE A 136 2.08 9.73 -2.93
CA PHE A 136 1.16 8.93 -3.74
C PHE A 136 1.29 9.19 -5.25
N TRP A 137 1.76 10.37 -5.65
CA TRP A 137 2.07 10.64 -7.07
C TRP A 137 3.26 9.81 -7.57
N ASP A 138 4.19 9.50 -6.68
CA ASP A 138 5.35 8.69 -7.01
C ASP A 138 5.04 7.19 -7.03
N TYR A 139 3.99 6.75 -6.33
CA TYR A 139 3.65 5.35 -6.15
C TYR A 139 2.18 5.09 -6.49
N PRO A 140 1.88 4.50 -7.67
CA PRO A 140 0.51 4.24 -8.09
C PRO A 140 -0.23 3.20 -7.24
N PHE A 141 0.49 2.46 -6.39
CA PHE A 141 -0.09 1.50 -5.45
C PHE A 141 0.32 1.85 -4.03
N VAL A 142 -0.69 2.08 -3.18
CA VAL A 142 -0.52 2.28 -1.75
C VAL A 142 -0.96 1.02 -1.01
N LEU A 143 -0.11 0.52 -0.13
CA LEU A 143 -0.37 -0.63 0.73
C LEU A 143 -0.52 -0.12 2.16
N THR A 144 -1.58 -0.52 2.82
CA THR A 144 -1.83 -0.20 4.24
C THR A 144 -2.27 -1.46 4.96
N PHE A 145 -2.10 -1.49 6.27
CA PHE A 145 -2.75 -2.50 7.09
C PHE A 145 -4.11 -1.94 7.54
N ASN A 146 -5.21 -2.54 7.03
CA ASN A 146 -6.58 -2.08 7.30
C ASN A 146 -6.88 -0.62 6.87
N GLY A 147 -6.18 -0.11 5.85
CA GLY A 147 -6.25 1.30 5.46
C GLY A 147 -7.57 1.74 4.85
N ASP A 148 -8.37 0.82 4.32
CA ASP A 148 -9.72 1.10 3.81
C ASP A 148 -10.65 1.50 4.97
N ASP A 149 -10.41 0.96 6.16
CA ASP A 149 -11.20 1.27 7.35
C ASP A 149 -10.59 2.39 8.19
N PHE A 150 -9.26 2.59 8.15
CA PHE A 150 -8.61 3.58 9.01
C PHE A 150 -7.70 4.56 8.24
N ASP A 151 -6.48 4.20 7.87
CA ASP A 151 -5.43 5.15 7.45
C ASP A 151 -5.86 6.10 6.32
N LEU A 152 -6.27 5.54 5.17
CA LEU A 152 -6.63 6.34 4.00
C LEU A 152 -7.90 7.15 4.26
N ARG A 153 -8.86 6.54 4.95
CA ARG A 153 -10.11 7.18 5.31
C ARG A 153 -9.87 8.32 6.31
N TYR A 154 -9.02 8.09 7.30
CA TYR A 154 -8.64 9.11 8.28
C TYR A 154 -7.95 10.30 7.62
N LEU A 155 -6.94 10.05 6.80
CA LEU A 155 -6.23 11.08 6.06
C LEU A 155 -7.16 11.90 5.16
N TYR A 156 -8.07 11.24 4.45
CA TYR A 156 -9.05 11.91 3.59
C TYR A 156 -9.95 12.85 4.39
N HIS A 157 -10.58 12.35 5.45
CA HIS A 157 -11.47 13.17 6.26
C HIS A 157 -10.73 14.24 7.05
N ARG A 158 -9.51 13.96 7.51
CA ARG A 158 -8.67 14.96 8.18
C ARG A 158 -8.33 16.11 7.25
N ALA A 159 -7.91 15.80 6.04
CA ALA A 159 -7.61 16.79 5.01
C ALA A 159 -8.83 17.63 4.64
N LEU A 160 -9.98 16.99 4.46
CA LEU A 160 -11.23 17.65 4.07
C LEU A 160 -11.79 18.52 5.19
N ASN A 161 -11.93 17.96 6.40
CA ASN A 161 -12.66 18.60 7.51
C ASN A 161 -11.87 19.71 8.19
N HIS A 162 -10.53 19.61 8.22
CA HIS A 162 -9.69 20.52 9.00
C HIS A 162 -8.84 21.46 8.15
N PHE A 163 -8.52 21.08 6.91
CA PHE A 163 -7.67 21.91 6.04
C PHE A 163 -8.40 22.38 4.78
N GLY A 164 -9.64 21.93 4.56
CA GLY A 164 -10.43 22.34 3.39
C GLY A 164 -9.81 21.92 2.07
N LEU A 165 -8.95 20.90 2.07
CA LEU A 165 -8.33 20.34 0.87
C LEU A 165 -9.44 19.72 0.03
N LYS A 166 -9.90 20.48 -0.96
CA LYS A 166 -10.90 20.01 -1.94
C LYS A 166 -10.22 19.11 -2.97
N LYS A 167 -11.02 18.19 -3.52
CA LYS A 167 -10.62 17.31 -4.63
C LYS A 167 -10.02 18.09 -5.78
#